data_6df208656f45a46608c8c9658b56b8d7
#
_entry.id   6df208656f45a46608c8c9658b56b8d7
#
_cell.length_a   1.000
_cell.length_b   1.000
_cell.length_c   1.000
_cell.angle_alpha   90.00
_cell.angle_beta   90.00
_cell.angle_gamma   90.00
#
_symmetry.space_group_name_H-M   'P 1'
#
loop_
_entity.id
_entity.type
_entity.pdbx_description
1 polymer ?
#
loop_
_entity_poly.entity_id
_entity_poly.type
_entity_poly.pdbx_seq_one_letter_code
_entity_poly.pdbx_strand_id
1 'polypeptide(L)'
;MDFMRTVLEDFQEETGNIYNLEATPAESAAYRFAKIDTEQYPDIITANPEAFREGAAPYYTNSTHLPVNYSDDIFEVLTLQDELQTKYTGGTVLHLFTGEKNMSGLAAKNLIRKITNNFRLPYITISPTFSICPSHGYVVGEYFACPKCDADCEVYSRIVGYMRPVNQWNNGKQQEFKDRKLFNINKQSKKVVVEEKESTFS
;
A
#
# COMPACT_ATOMS: atom_id res chain seq x y z
N MET A 1 10.66 -0.20 -16.85
CA MET A 1 10.30 1.22 -16.64
C MET A 1 11.25 2.16 -17.36
N ASP A 2 12.56 1.94 -17.35
CA ASP A 2 13.51 2.82 -18.02
C ASP A 2 13.23 2.90 -19.52
N PHE A 3 13.04 1.77 -20.19
CA PHE A 3 12.62 1.73 -21.59
C PHE A 3 11.33 2.56 -21.87
N MET A 4 10.33 2.45 -21.01
CA MET A 4 9.10 3.24 -21.15
C MET A 4 9.37 4.74 -21.04
N ARG A 5 10.26 5.15 -20.15
CA ARG A 5 10.65 6.55 -20.01
C ARG A 5 11.39 7.07 -21.24
N THR A 6 12.32 6.28 -21.77
CA THR A 6 13.02 6.64 -23.02
C THR A 6 12.02 6.84 -24.18
N VAL A 7 11.06 5.93 -24.33
CA VAL A 7 10.02 6.08 -25.37
C VAL A 7 9.18 7.34 -25.15
N LEU A 8 8.85 7.69 -23.91
CA LEU A 8 8.12 8.92 -23.61
C LEU A 8 8.96 10.17 -23.88
N GLU A 9 10.27 10.12 -23.63
CA GLU A 9 11.21 11.20 -23.94
C GLU A 9 11.29 11.43 -25.47
N ASP A 10 11.36 10.36 -26.26
CA ASP A 10 11.34 10.42 -27.73
C ASP A 10 10.03 11.09 -28.24
N PHE A 11 8.88 10.69 -27.69
CA PHE A 11 7.59 11.32 -28.03
C PHE A 11 7.51 12.79 -27.59
N GLN A 12 8.12 13.16 -26.48
CA GLN A 12 8.18 14.56 -26.03
C GLN A 12 9.00 15.41 -27.02
N GLU A 13 10.13 14.89 -27.51
CA GLU A 13 10.95 15.56 -28.50
C GLU A 13 10.22 15.71 -29.85
N GLU A 14 9.54 14.65 -30.29
CA GLU A 14 8.81 14.64 -31.56
C GLU A 14 7.61 15.58 -31.58
N THR A 15 6.83 15.60 -30.47
CA THR A 15 5.52 16.30 -30.44
C THR A 15 5.57 17.65 -29.76
N GLY A 16 6.60 17.94 -28.96
CA GLY A 16 6.67 19.13 -28.09
C GLY A 16 5.72 19.10 -26.90
N ASN A 17 5.06 17.96 -26.62
CA ASN A 17 4.16 17.79 -25.48
C ASN A 17 4.89 17.09 -24.32
N ILE A 18 4.37 17.29 -23.10
CA ILE A 18 4.87 16.60 -21.90
C ILE A 18 4.01 15.36 -21.65
N TYR A 19 4.66 14.22 -21.43
CA TYR A 19 4.02 12.94 -21.10
C TYR A 19 4.45 12.44 -19.73
N ASN A 20 3.52 11.79 -19.02
CA ASN A 20 3.76 11.21 -17.71
C ASN A 20 3.79 9.68 -17.78
N LEU A 21 4.66 9.07 -16.97
CA LEU A 21 4.60 7.65 -16.62
C LEU A 21 3.91 7.54 -15.28
N GLU A 22 2.63 7.14 -15.26
CA GLU A 22 1.81 7.13 -14.08
C GLU A 22 1.57 5.73 -13.51
N ALA A 23 1.67 5.61 -12.19
CA ALA A 23 1.25 4.43 -11.45
C ALA A 23 -0.27 4.52 -11.19
N THR A 24 -1.07 3.97 -12.08
CA THR A 24 -2.52 4.01 -11.96
C THR A 24 -3.04 2.93 -11.00
N PRO A 25 -3.82 3.28 -9.97
CA PRO A 25 -4.49 2.28 -9.12
C PRO A 25 -5.55 1.53 -9.91
N ALA A 26 -5.54 0.20 -9.81
CA ALA A 26 -6.36 -0.70 -10.61
C ALA A 26 -7.30 -1.54 -9.73
N GLU A 27 -8.21 -0.90 -8.98
CA GLU A 27 -9.08 -1.53 -7.99
C GLU A 27 -9.84 -2.74 -8.54
N SER A 28 -10.65 -2.55 -9.57
CA SER A 28 -11.46 -3.62 -10.15
C SER A 28 -10.67 -4.48 -11.15
N ALA A 29 -9.76 -3.88 -11.91
CA ALA A 29 -8.96 -4.58 -12.90
C ALA A 29 -7.99 -5.57 -12.25
N ALA A 30 -7.37 -5.23 -11.13
CA ALA A 30 -6.48 -6.11 -10.39
C ALA A 30 -7.15 -7.43 -9.97
N TYR A 31 -8.41 -7.39 -9.57
CA TYR A 31 -9.18 -8.60 -9.28
C TYR A 31 -9.67 -9.31 -10.55
N ARG A 32 -10.29 -8.56 -11.47
CA ARG A 32 -10.90 -9.14 -12.67
C ARG A 32 -9.89 -9.85 -13.56
N PHE A 33 -8.73 -9.23 -13.78
CA PHE A 33 -7.68 -9.84 -14.58
C PHE A 33 -7.09 -11.05 -13.87
N ALA A 34 -6.77 -10.96 -12.59
CA ALA A 34 -6.27 -12.11 -11.85
C ALA A 34 -7.24 -13.30 -11.91
N LYS A 35 -8.56 -13.06 -11.82
CA LYS A 35 -9.58 -14.11 -11.95
C LYS A 35 -9.59 -14.74 -13.35
N ILE A 36 -9.60 -13.94 -14.41
CA ILE A 36 -9.61 -14.43 -15.79
C ILE A 36 -8.30 -15.18 -16.10
N ASP A 37 -7.18 -14.61 -15.70
CA ASP A 37 -5.87 -15.16 -16.00
C ASP A 37 -5.64 -16.50 -15.28
N THR A 38 -6.09 -16.65 -14.04
CA THR A 38 -6.01 -17.93 -13.31
C THR A 38 -6.88 -19.03 -13.91
N GLU A 39 -7.98 -18.66 -14.58
CA GLU A 39 -8.83 -19.61 -15.33
C GLU A 39 -8.17 -20.04 -16.65
N GLN A 40 -7.48 -19.12 -17.34
CA GLN A 40 -6.86 -19.38 -18.64
C GLN A 40 -5.43 -19.90 -18.54
N TYR A 41 -4.70 -19.50 -17.53
CA TYR A 41 -3.28 -19.80 -17.33
C TYR A 41 -3.06 -20.31 -15.89
N PRO A 42 -3.22 -21.63 -15.64
CA PRO A 42 -3.16 -22.19 -14.27
C PRO A 42 -1.87 -21.93 -13.51
N ASP A 43 -0.76 -21.70 -14.23
CA ASP A 43 0.55 -21.45 -13.64
C ASP A 43 0.87 -19.96 -13.43
N ILE A 44 -0.09 -19.05 -13.72
CA ILE A 44 0.14 -17.62 -13.57
C ILE A 44 0.33 -17.24 -12.10
N ILE A 45 1.28 -16.36 -11.85
CA ILE A 45 1.60 -15.90 -10.49
C ILE A 45 0.71 -14.72 -10.15
N THR A 46 -0.11 -14.87 -9.12
CA THR A 46 -0.90 -13.78 -8.49
C THR A 46 -0.16 -13.22 -7.27
N ALA A 47 -0.70 -12.15 -6.67
CA ALA A 47 -0.11 -11.56 -5.46
C ALA A 47 -0.26 -12.46 -4.21
N ASN A 48 -1.20 -13.43 -4.23
CA ASN A 48 -1.52 -14.32 -3.11
C ASN A 48 -1.60 -15.80 -3.54
N PRO A 49 -0.56 -16.38 -4.17
CA PRO A 49 -0.66 -17.71 -4.78
C PRO A 49 -0.96 -18.83 -3.79
N GLU A 50 -0.51 -18.71 -2.55
CA GLU A 50 -0.77 -19.71 -1.51
C GLU A 50 -2.23 -19.68 -1.06
N ALA A 51 -2.74 -18.50 -0.67
CA ALA A 51 -4.13 -18.32 -0.27
C ALA A 51 -5.09 -18.66 -1.43
N PHE A 52 -4.72 -18.35 -2.67
CA PHE A 52 -5.52 -18.73 -3.85
C PHE A 52 -5.66 -20.25 -4.00
N ARG A 53 -4.60 -21.03 -3.78
CA ARG A 53 -4.67 -22.52 -3.80
C ARG A 53 -5.59 -23.06 -2.71
N GLU A 54 -5.78 -22.33 -1.62
CA GLU A 54 -6.70 -22.64 -0.52
C GLU A 54 -8.14 -22.13 -0.76
N GLY A 55 -8.42 -21.55 -1.94
CA GLY A 55 -9.74 -21.10 -2.35
C GLY A 55 -10.03 -19.62 -2.12
N ALA A 56 -9.04 -18.82 -1.74
CA ALA A 56 -9.19 -17.39 -1.64
C ALA A 56 -9.31 -16.72 -3.03
N ALA A 57 -9.91 -15.52 -3.09
CA ALA A 57 -9.99 -14.75 -4.32
C ALA A 57 -8.60 -14.31 -4.78
N PRO A 58 -8.21 -14.53 -6.07
CA PRO A 58 -6.93 -14.08 -6.60
C PRO A 58 -6.94 -12.56 -6.81
N TYR A 59 -5.77 -11.94 -6.73
CA TYR A 59 -5.60 -10.53 -7.10
C TYR A 59 -4.17 -10.23 -7.54
N TYR A 60 -4.01 -9.18 -8.34
CA TYR A 60 -2.72 -8.56 -8.65
C TYR A 60 -2.49 -7.35 -7.75
N THR A 61 -1.22 -7.01 -7.53
CA THR A 61 -0.84 -5.77 -6.85
C THR A 61 -1.18 -4.55 -7.72
N ASN A 62 -1.32 -3.38 -7.08
CA ASN A 62 -1.41 -2.13 -7.83
C ASN A 62 -0.03 -1.76 -8.38
N SER A 63 0.05 -1.48 -9.70
CA SER A 63 1.30 -1.10 -10.37
C SER A 63 2.47 -2.03 -10.00
N THR A 64 3.62 -1.48 -9.60
CA THR A 64 4.83 -2.22 -9.22
C THR A 64 4.99 -2.40 -7.71
N HIS A 65 3.90 -2.29 -6.94
CA HIS A 65 3.95 -2.48 -5.49
C HIS A 65 4.21 -3.94 -5.11
N LEU A 66 4.88 -4.13 -3.98
CA LEU A 66 5.00 -5.45 -3.36
C LEU A 66 3.63 -5.97 -2.90
N PRO A 67 3.44 -7.30 -2.84
CA PRO A 67 2.29 -7.89 -2.18
C PRO A 67 2.16 -7.38 -0.74
N VAL A 68 0.94 -7.13 -0.29
CA VAL A 68 0.66 -6.53 1.03
C VAL A 68 1.07 -7.41 2.22
N ASN A 69 1.33 -8.68 1.95
CA ASN A 69 1.79 -9.68 2.92
C ASN A 69 3.31 -9.96 2.84
N TYR A 70 4.06 -9.19 2.03
CA TYR A 70 5.48 -9.43 1.80
C TYR A 70 6.30 -9.29 3.09
N SER A 71 6.18 -8.16 3.80
CA SER A 71 6.93 -7.88 5.03
C SER A 71 6.15 -7.00 5.99
N ASP A 72 6.41 -7.17 7.29
CA ASP A 72 5.95 -6.28 8.36
C ASP A 72 7.00 -5.21 8.73
N ASP A 73 8.17 -5.23 8.08
CA ASP A 73 9.24 -4.23 8.24
C ASP A 73 9.10 -3.11 7.20
N ILE A 74 8.74 -1.91 7.67
CA ILE A 74 8.60 -0.71 6.83
C ILE A 74 9.86 -0.42 6.02
N PHE A 75 11.03 -0.53 6.65
CA PHE A 75 12.30 -0.13 6.02
C PHE A 75 12.75 -1.12 4.96
N GLU A 76 12.45 -2.41 5.14
CA GLU A 76 12.65 -3.41 4.10
C GLU A 76 11.80 -3.10 2.86
N VAL A 77 10.51 -2.83 3.04
CA VAL A 77 9.59 -2.47 1.95
C VAL A 77 10.04 -1.18 1.27
N LEU A 78 10.39 -0.15 2.03
CA LEU A 78 10.89 1.12 1.49
C LEU A 78 12.15 0.92 0.64
N THR A 79 13.10 0.10 1.12
CA THR A 79 14.34 -0.18 0.40
C THR A 79 14.08 -0.84 -0.96
N LEU A 80 13.17 -1.81 -0.99
CA LEU A 80 12.83 -2.53 -2.23
C LEU A 80 12.01 -1.67 -3.21
N GLN A 81 11.22 -0.72 -2.68
CA GLN A 81 10.32 0.11 -3.50
C GLN A 81 10.98 1.42 -3.97
N ASP A 82 12.02 1.91 -3.30
CA ASP A 82 12.59 3.24 -3.56
C ASP A 82 13.01 3.43 -5.02
N GLU A 83 13.77 2.50 -5.58
CA GLU A 83 14.24 2.61 -6.96
C GLU A 83 13.10 2.54 -7.98
N LEU A 84 12.14 1.65 -7.78
CA LEU A 84 11.01 1.47 -8.71
C LEU A 84 10.05 2.67 -8.67
N GLN A 85 9.68 3.10 -7.47
CA GLN A 85 8.68 4.15 -7.30
C GLN A 85 9.17 5.52 -7.78
N THR A 86 10.47 5.77 -7.73
CA THR A 86 11.08 7.01 -8.25
C THR A 86 11.15 7.07 -9.78
N LYS A 87 10.89 5.97 -10.48
CA LYS A 87 10.82 5.94 -11.94
C LYS A 87 9.48 6.41 -12.51
N TYR A 88 8.44 6.49 -11.68
CA TYR A 88 7.18 7.13 -12.04
C TYR A 88 7.30 8.65 -11.97
N THR A 89 6.56 9.34 -12.84
CA THR A 89 6.43 10.80 -12.83
C THR A 89 5.12 11.27 -12.20
N GLY A 90 4.20 10.33 -11.91
CA GLY A 90 2.93 10.62 -11.26
C GLY A 90 2.25 9.36 -10.69
N GLY A 91 1.23 9.55 -9.90
CA GLY A 91 0.29 8.52 -9.43
C GLY A 91 0.82 7.52 -8.40
N THR A 92 2.15 7.46 -8.16
CA THR A 92 2.69 6.50 -7.20
C THR A 92 2.49 6.93 -5.76
N VAL A 93 2.14 5.98 -4.89
CA VAL A 93 2.00 6.18 -3.45
C VAL A 93 2.29 4.89 -2.69
N LEU A 94 3.05 4.97 -1.62
CA LEU A 94 3.20 3.85 -0.69
C LEU A 94 2.29 4.04 0.53
N HIS A 95 1.34 3.12 0.72
CA HIS A 95 0.46 3.11 1.87
C HIS A 95 1.09 2.31 3.02
N LEU A 96 1.34 2.98 4.13
CA LEU A 96 1.81 2.35 5.36
C LEU A 96 0.58 1.97 6.21
N PHE A 97 0.20 0.71 6.18
CA PHE A 97 -0.85 0.16 7.03
C PHE A 97 -0.27 -0.19 8.39
N THR A 98 -0.54 0.65 9.39
CA THR A 98 0.02 0.46 10.73
C THR A 98 -0.96 -0.26 11.65
N GLY A 99 -0.46 -1.23 12.41
CA GLY A 99 -1.26 -1.97 13.40
C GLY A 99 -1.51 -1.18 14.70
N GLU A 100 -0.85 -0.05 14.88
CA GLU A 100 -1.01 0.76 16.06
C GLU A 100 -2.33 1.53 16.04
N LYS A 101 -3.19 1.22 17.03
CA LYS A 101 -4.49 1.89 17.18
C LYS A 101 -4.35 3.40 17.46
N ASN A 102 -3.25 3.81 18.11
CA ASN A 102 -2.98 5.20 18.46
C ASN A 102 -1.49 5.53 18.26
N MET A 103 -1.11 5.85 17.04
CA MET A 103 0.21 6.43 16.81
C MET A 103 0.26 7.85 17.38
N SER A 104 1.18 8.13 18.30
CA SER A 104 1.36 9.49 18.78
C SER A 104 1.86 10.42 17.67
N GLY A 105 1.48 11.71 17.72
CA GLY A 105 1.96 12.69 16.75
C GLY A 105 3.50 12.75 16.68
N LEU A 106 4.18 12.52 17.80
CA LEU A 106 5.65 12.48 17.85
C LEU A 106 6.20 11.25 17.11
N ALA A 107 5.60 10.08 17.30
CA ALA A 107 6.00 8.86 16.59
C ALA A 107 5.78 9.00 15.09
N ALA A 108 4.62 9.53 14.66
CA ALA A 108 4.35 9.83 13.26
C ALA A 108 5.37 10.80 12.65
N LYS A 109 5.66 11.91 13.35
CA LYS A 109 6.67 12.90 12.93
C LYS A 109 8.05 12.27 12.77
N ASN A 110 8.48 11.46 13.73
CA ASN A 110 9.78 10.80 13.68
C ASN A 110 9.85 9.77 12.55
N LEU A 111 8.79 8.99 12.33
CA LEU A 111 8.71 8.04 11.22
C LEU A 111 8.82 8.77 9.87
N ILE A 112 8.00 9.81 9.65
CA ILE A 112 8.04 10.60 8.40
C ILE A 112 9.43 11.18 8.19
N ARG A 113 10.02 11.81 9.19
CA ARG A 113 11.37 12.38 9.10
C ARG A 113 12.41 11.32 8.75
N LYS A 114 12.35 10.14 9.37
CA LYS A 114 13.26 9.03 9.09
C LYS A 114 13.09 8.54 7.65
N ILE A 115 11.86 8.44 7.14
CA ILE A 115 11.61 8.03 5.76
C ILE A 115 12.12 9.09 4.78
N THR A 116 11.75 10.35 4.94
CA THR A 116 12.10 11.42 3.99
C THR A 116 13.59 11.76 3.97
N ASN A 117 14.33 11.48 5.05
CA ASN A 117 15.79 11.69 5.07
C ASN A 117 16.57 10.55 4.40
N ASN A 118 15.99 9.36 4.25
CA ASN A 118 16.73 8.18 3.80
C ASN A 118 16.20 7.57 2.49
N PHE A 119 14.99 7.93 2.06
CA PHE A 119 14.34 7.39 0.87
C PHE A 119 13.83 8.52 -0.02
N ARG A 120 13.71 8.23 -1.32
CA ARG A 120 13.33 9.19 -2.36
C ARG A 120 11.87 9.02 -2.81
N LEU A 121 11.11 8.10 -2.20
CA LEU A 121 9.71 7.86 -2.57
C LEU A 121 8.94 9.19 -2.58
N PRO A 122 8.27 9.52 -3.69
CA PRO A 122 7.66 10.83 -3.87
C PRO A 122 6.42 11.04 -3.00
N TYR A 123 5.73 9.94 -2.61
CA TYR A 123 4.53 10.04 -1.81
C TYR A 123 4.34 8.81 -0.91
N ILE A 124 4.11 9.07 0.37
CA ILE A 124 3.78 8.06 1.38
C ILE A 124 2.53 8.47 2.14
N THR A 125 1.74 7.50 2.60
CA THR A 125 0.62 7.76 3.50
C THR A 125 0.66 6.83 4.70
N ILE A 126 0.30 7.33 5.88
CA ILE A 126 -0.01 6.50 7.04
C ILE A 126 -1.51 6.23 7.00
N SER A 127 -1.89 4.96 6.85
CA SER A 127 -3.26 4.53 6.59
C SER A 127 -3.81 3.76 7.79
N PRO A 128 -4.65 4.39 8.63
CA PRO A 128 -5.30 3.71 9.74
C PRO A 128 -6.44 2.81 9.25
N THR A 129 -6.77 1.80 10.06
CA THR A 129 -8.06 1.10 9.99
C THR A 129 -8.91 1.56 11.17
N PHE A 130 -10.17 1.83 10.93
CA PHE A 130 -11.12 2.22 11.96
C PHE A 130 -12.51 1.64 11.67
N SER A 131 -13.36 1.63 12.70
CA SER A 131 -14.72 1.11 12.60
C SER A 131 -15.74 2.18 12.96
N ILE A 132 -16.93 2.08 12.38
CA ILE A 132 -18.06 2.95 12.69
C ILE A 132 -19.18 2.10 13.28
N CYS A 133 -19.49 2.36 14.54
CA CYS A 133 -20.65 1.79 15.21
C CYS A 133 -21.88 2.68 15.00
N PRO A 134 -23.07 2.14 14.69
CA PRO A 134 -24.28 2.96 14.52
C PRO A 134 -24.64 3.76 15.79
N SER A 135 -24.37 3.20 16.98
CA SER A 135 -24.72 3.83 18.27
C SER A 135 -23.60 4.65 18.89
N HIS A 136 -22.31 4.29 18.66
CA HIS A 136 -21.17 4.92 19.32
C HIS A 136 -20.27 5.73 18.37
N GLY A 137 -20.58 5.72 17.05
CA GLY A 137 -19.79 6.44 16.05
C GLY A 137 -18.40 5.82 15.87
N TYR A 138 -17.40 6.66 15.80
CA TYR A 138 -16.02 6.29 15.49
C TYR A 138 -15.35 5.45 16.59
N VAL A 139 -14.79 4.30 16.18
CA VAL A 139 -14.03 3.37 17.04
C VAL A 139 -12.68 3.11 16.36
N VAL A 140 -11.59 3.39 17.07
CA VAL A 140 -10.23 3.20 16.56
C VAL A 140 -9.89 1.71 16.45
N GLY A 141 -9.47 1.25 15.27
CA GLY A 141 -9.09 -0.12 15.01
C GLY A 141 -10.14 -0.91 14.25
N GLU A 142 -9.84 -2.18 13.98
CA GLU A 142 -10.70 -3.10 13.25
C GLU A 142 -11.61 -3.85 14.20
N TYR A 143 -12.90 -3.52 14.15
CA TYR A 143 -13.94 -4.17 14.93
C TYR A 143 -15.17 -4.41 14.06
N PHE A 144 -15.50 -5.66 13.78
CA PHE A 144 -16.73 -6.03 13.09
C PHE A 144 -17.94 -5.98 14.05
N ALA A 145 -17.70 -6.21 15.35
CA ALA A 145 -18.66 -5.97 16.42
C ALA A 145 -18.15 -4.88 17.36
N CYS A 146 -19.03 -3.99 17.77
CA CYS A 146 -18.67 -2.85 18.63
C CYS A 146 -18.22 -3.32 20.00
N PRO A 147 -17.03 -2.93 20.51
CA PRO A 147 -16.55 -3.35 21.83
C PRO A 147 -17.34 -2.76 22.99
N LYS A 148 -18.30 -1.84 22.73
CA LYS A 148 -19.12 -1.21 23.75
C LYS A 148 -20.55 -1.74 23.82
N CYS A 149 -21.13 -2.19 22.70
CA CYS A 149 -22.53 -2.60 22.63
C CYS A 149 -22.78 -3.82 21.74
N ASP A 150 -21.71 -4.44 21.22
CA ASP A 150 -21.76 -5.63 20.37
C ASP A 150 -22.55 -5.50 19.06
N ALA A 151 -22.98 -4.29 18.70
CA ALA A 151 -23.64 -4.04 17.43
C ALA A 151 -22.66 -4.13 16.27
N ASP A 152 -23.12 -4.55 15.11
CA ASP A 152 -22.33 -4.62 13.89
C ASP A 152 -21.72 -3.26 13.53
N CYS A 153 -20.42 -3.26 13.21
CA CYS A 153 -19.70 -2.07 12.79
C CYS A 153 -19.27 -2.17 11.32
N GLU A 154 -19.27 -1.03 10.64
CA GLU A 154 -18.59 -0.92 9.35
C GLU A 154 -17.10 -0.65 9.55
N VAL A 155 -16.27 -1.55 9.03
CA VAL A 155 -14.80 -1.39 9.05
C VAL A 155 -14.36 -0.58 7.84
N TYR A 156 -13.65 0.52 8.09
CA TYR A 156 -13.12 1.40 7.06
C TYR A 156 -11.61 1.27 6.95
N SER A 157 -11.12 1.16 5.74
CA SER A 157 -9.69 1.23 5.42
C SER A 157 -9.50 1.82 4.02
N ARG A 158 -8.24 2.12 3.67
CA ARG A 158 -7.91 2.63 2.35
C ARG A 158 -7.86 1.48 1.34
N ILE A 159 -8.72 1.54 0.31
CA ILE A 159 -8.76 0.49 -0.73
C ILE A 159 -7.61 0.67 -1.74
N VAL A 160 -7.51 1.84 -2.35
CA VAL A 160 -6.38 2.25 -3.22
C VAL A 160 -5.88 3.64 -2.84
N GLY A 161 -6.68 4.66 -2.97
CA GLY A 161 -6.33 6.04 -2.64
C GLY A 161 -7.30 6.69 -1.64
N TYR A 162 -8.49 6.14 -1.46
CA TYR A 162 -9.56 6.68 -0.62
C TYR A 162 -10.08 5.67 0.40
N MET A 163 -10.75 6.16 1.43
CA MET A 163 -11.35 5.35 2.50
C MET A 163 -12.73 4.86 2.08
N ARG A 164 -13.01 3.56 2.30
CA ARG A 164 -14.30 2.96 2.01
C ARG A 164 -14.56 1.79 2.96
N PRO A 165 -15.84 1.47 3.28
CA PRO A 165 -16.17 0.26 4.03
C PRO A 165 -15.65 -0.99 3.33
N VAL A 166 -14.92 -1.84 4.07
CA VAL A 166 -14.27 -3.04 3.52
C VAL A 166 -15.29 -4.02 2.92
N ASN A 167 -16.47 -4.13 3.51
CA ASN A 167 -17.55 -4.99 3.01
C ASN A 167 -18.12 -4.57 1.64
N GLN A 168 -17.83 -3.35 1.19
CA GLN A 168 -18.23 -2.85 -0.13
C GLN A 168 -17.14 -3.01 -1.21
N TRP A 169 -16.00 -3.60 -0.86
CA TRP A 169 -14.93 -3.84 -1.82
C TRP A 169 -15.22 -5.10 -2.65
N ASN A 170 -14.60 -5.21 -3.82
CA ASN A 170 -14.64 -6.46 -4.58
C ASN A 170 -13.87 -7.58 -3.84
N ASN A 171 -14.16 -8.83 -4.20
CA ASN A 171 -13.63 -10.00 -3.49
C ASN A 171 -12.11 -10.03 -3.43
N GLY A 172 -11.40 -9.64 -4.50
CA GLY A 172 -9.95 -9.59 -4.52
C GLY A 172 -9.39 -8.54 -3.57
N LYS A 173 -10.03 -7.36 -3.49
CA LYS A 173 -9.63 -6.31 -2.55
C LYS A 173 -9.99 -6.63 -1.10
N GLN A 174 -11.09 -7.33 -0.85
CA GLN A 174 -11.38 -7.86 0.48
C GLN A 174 -10.35 -8.91 0.90
N GLN A 175 -9.90 -9.76 -0.04
CA GLN A 175 -8.85 -10.71 0.23
C GLN A 175 -7.50 -10.02 0.47
N GLU A 176 -7.14 -9.03 -0.35
CA GLU A 176 -5.96 -8.19 -0.12
C GLU A 176 -5.97 -7.56 1.28
N PHE A 177 -7.13 -7.09 1.75
CA PHE A 177 -7.26 -6.54 3.10
C PHE A 177 -6.95 -7.58 4.18
N LYS A 178 -7.47 -8.81 4.04
CA LYS A 178 -7.20 -9.93 4.97
C LYS A 178 -5.74 -10.34 4.98
N ASP A 179 -5.08 -10.28 3.82
CA ASP A 179 -3.68 -10.67 3.64
C ASP A 179 -2.69 -9.61 4.15
N ARG A 180 -3.15 -8.39 4.47
CA ARG A 180 -2.27 -7.29 4.90
C ARG A 180 -1.47 -7.63 6.14
N LYS A 181 -0.15 -7.59 6.03
CA LYS A 181 0.73 -7.49 7.20
C LYS A 181 0.79 -6.04 7.65
N LEU A 182 0.36 -5.82 8.88
CA LEU A 182 0.42 -4.50 9.49
C LEU A 182 1.85 -4.19 9.92
N PHE A 183 2.34 -3.03 9.56
CA PHE A 183 3.68 -2.59 9.92
C PHE A 183 3.80 -2.34 11.42
N ASN A 184 4.88 -2.85 12.01
CA ASN A 184 5.24 -2.59 13.40
C ASN A 184 6.27 -1.45 13.45
N ILE A 185 5.84 -0.28 13.89
CA ILE A 185 6.67 0.93 13.94
C ILE A 185 7.82 0.82 14.96
N ASN A 186 7.64 -0.02 15.98
CA ASN A 186 8.63 -0.24 17.04
C ASN A 186 9.67 -1.31 16.66
N LYS A 187 9.47 -2.02 15.56
CA LYS A 187 10.43 -3.01 15.08
C LYS A 187 11.67 -2.30 14.52
N GLN A 188 12.78 -2.40 15.22
CA GLN A 188 14.04 -1.92 14.68
C GLN A 188 14.47 -2.86 13.55
N SER A 189 14.62 -2.30 12.36
CA SER A 189 15.14 -3.05 11.20
C SER A 189 16.53 -3.59 11.53
N LYS A 190 16.71 -4.90 11.44
CA LYS A 190 18.00 -5.56 11.71
C LYS A 190 19.03 -5.37 10.59
N LYS A 191 18.68 -4.73 9.46
CA LYS A 191 19.49 -4.73 8.24
C LYS A 191 19.76 -3.38 7.58
N VAL A 192 19.11 -2.30 7.97
CA VAL A 192 19.39 -0.99 7.37
C VAL A 192 20.27 -0.20 8.33
N VAL A 193 21.57 -0.15 8.06
CA VAL A 193 22.47 0.84 8.65
C VAL A 193 22.07 2.18 8.04
N VAL A 194 21.17 2.87 8.72
CA VAL A 194 20.80 4.24 8.37
C VAL A 194 21.93 5.10 8.92
N GLU A 195 22.82 5.59 8.06
CA GLU A 195 23.78 6.62 8.45
C GLU A 195 22.99 7.86 8.85
N GLU A 196 23.00 8.19 10.12
CA GLU A 196 22.51 9.49 10.61
C GLU A 196 23.45 10.58 10.05
N LYS A 197 23.06 11.18 8.94
CA LYS A 197 23.67 12.44 8.51
C LYS A 197 23.22 13.51 9.50
N GLU A 198 24.10 13.84 10.44
CA GLU A 198 23.95 15.05 11.27
C GLU A 198 23.81 16.25 10.34
N SER A 199 22.63 16.83 10.28
CA SER A 199 22.42 18.10 9.60
C SER A 199 23.01 19.22 10.48
N THR A 200 24.25 19.58 10.24
CA THR A 200 24.81 20.87 10.68
C THR A 200 24.12 21.97 9.85
N PHE A 201 23.02 22.48 10.32
CA PHE A 201 22.53 23.80 9.93
C PHE A 201 23.17 24.82 10.86
N SER A 202 24.16 25.54 10.31
CA SER A 202 24.67 26.83 10.84
C SER A 202 23.69 27.93 10.46
#